data_035d290e617f08be34b2a700afb95cfc
#
_entry.id   035d290e617f08be34b2a700afb95cfc
#
_cell.length_a   1.000
_cell.length_b   1.000
_cell.length_c   1.000
_cell.angle_alpha   90.00
_cell.angle_beta   90.00
_cell.angle_gamma   90.00
#
_symmetry.space_group_name_H-M   'P 1'
#
loop_
_entity.id
_entity.type
_entity.pdbx_description
1 polymer ?
#
loop_
_entity_poly.entity_id
_entity_poly.type
_entity_poly.pdbx_seq_one_letter_code
_entity_poly.pdbx_strand_id
1 'polypeptide(L)'
;MEIDLKTGQARRFSAGHRNPQGITLDGQGRIWTVEHGPRGGDELNLIKEGNNYGWPLETYGTDYNGAPLPSVASAAVGRHDNFVKPVWSWLPSVATSSLAYIKGFHPTWDGDILATTLNGNMLIRLRLDDERLVFAERIEIGRAVRDLVQVSEHLLAAWTDANEVIFLNPISGGFGEQFVARYIENMTADTALKDKMKKAIAFCSDCHSVNRNEQRIGPSLAFAAGGPIGNTNFQAYSGALKAASGDWTHDRLVSYLDNPEAIWPGTTMPDPGIEDPELLDTLADMLSALSKADHSD
;
A
#
# COMPACT_ATOMS: atom_id res chain seq x y z
N MET A 1 -13.35 -6.10 29.77
CA MET A 1 -13.04 -7.04 30.89
C MET A 1 -11.55 -7.31 30.85
N GLU A 2 -10.95 -7.38 32.02
CA GLU A 2 -9.59 -7.86 32.23
C GLU A 2 -9.66 -9.14 33.05
N ILE A 3 -8.86 -10.13 32.69
CA ILE A 3 -8.83 -11.44 33.38
C ILE A 3 -7.39 -11.71 33.80
N ASP A 4 -7.17 -11.92 35.08
CA ASP A 4 -5.89 -12.39 35.60
C ASP A 4 -5.73 -13.88 35.25
N LEU A 5 -4.77 -14.19 34.38
CA LEU A 5 -4.55 -15.56 33.91
C LEU A 5 -4.03 -16.52 34.99
N LYS A 6 -3.51 -16.01 36.10
CA LYS A 6 -3.02 -16.84 37.23
C LYS A 6 -4.14 -17.19 38.19
N THR A 7 -5.04 -16.24 38.47
CA THR A 7 -6.11 -16.41 39.44
C THR A 7 -7.47 -16.71 38.83
N GLY A 8 -7.67 -16.45 37.52
CA GLY A 8 -8.94 -16.48 36.83
C GLY A 8 -9.90 -15.37 37.23
N GLN A 9 -9.46 -14.41 38.07
CA GLN A 9 -10.30 -13.29 38.46
C GLN A 9 -10.54 -12.33 37.30
N ALA A 10 -11.80 -11.94 37.14
CA ALA A 10 -12.21 -10.99 36.12
C ALA A 10 -12.68 -9.68 36.74
N ARG A 11 -12.27 -8.55 36.14
CA ARG A 11 -12.75 -7.22 36.52
C ARG A 11 -13.18 -6.43 35.31
N ARG A 12 -14.08 -5.48 35.49
CA ARG A 12 -14.46 -4.55 34.45
C ARG A 12 -13.33 -3.56 34.20
N PHE A 13 -12.76 -3.56 33.01
CA PHE A 13 -11.71 -2.63 32.61
C PHE A 13 -12.29 -1.31 32.10
N SER A 14 -13.28 -1.39 31.20
CA SER A 14 -14.03 -0.25 30.65
C SER A 14 -15.51 -0.60 30.50
N ALA A 15 -16.34 0.37 30.13
CA ALA A 15 -17.79 0.20 30.00
C ALA A 15 -18.33 1.01 28.79
N GLY A 16 -19.62 0.84 28.48
CA GLY A 16 -20.30 1.65 27.45
C GLY A 16 -19.92 1.29 26.03
N HIS A 17 -19.60 0.03 25.78
CA HIS A 17 -19.34 -0.52 24.46
C HIS A 17 -20.58 -1.21 23.91
N ARG A 18 -20.81 -1.08 22.61
CA ARG A 18 -21.93 -1.72 21.93
C ARG A 18 -21.57 -3.11 21.42
N ASN A 19 -20.65 -3.17 20.47
CA ASN A 19 -20.28 -4.40 19.76
C ASN A 19 -18.82 -4.34 19.28
N PRO A 20 -17.86 -4.44 20.20
CA PRO A 20 -16.45 -4.51 19.86
C PRO A 20 -16.15 -5.72 18.98
N GLN A 21 -15.45 -5.51 17.86
CA GLN A 21 -15.12 -6.53 16.89
C GLN A 21 -13.61 -6.75 16.78
N GLY A 22 -12.81 -5.70 16.88
CA GLY A 22 -11.36 -5.76 16.78
C GLY A 22 -10.69 -5.10 17.97
N ILE A 23 -9.55 -5.66 18.38
CA ILE A 23 -8.68 -5.13 19.44
C ILE A 23 -7.22 -5.32 19.05
N THR A 24 -6.40 -4.30 19.31
CA THR A 24 -4.95 -4.39 19.14
C THR A 24 -4.22 -3.54 20.16
N LEU A 25 -2.93 -3.80 20.35
CA LEU A 25 -2.02 -2.93 21.08
C LEU A 25 -1.14 -2.19 20.07
N ASP A 26 -0.94 -0.90 20.26
CA ASP A 26 0.05 -0.16 19.49
C ASP A 26 1.48 -0.32 20.04
N GLY A 27 2.45 0.34 19.41
CA GLY A 27 3.87 0.27 19.82
C GLY A 27 4.17 0.89 21.19
N GLN A 28 3.22 1.59 21.78
CA GLN A 28 3.30 2.16 23.14
C GLN A 28 2.53 1.32 24.18
N GLY A 29 1.92 0.20 23.74
CA GLY A 29 1.12 -0.67 24.62
C GLY A 29 -0.28 -0.13 24.90
N ARG A 30 -0.77 0.86 24.17
CA ARG A 30 -2.12 1.38 24.30
C ARG A 30 -3.11 0.44 23.62
N ILE A 31 -4.28 0.28 24.22
CA ILE A 31 -5.34 -0.61 23.71
C ILE A 31 -6.24 0.16 22.76
N TRP A 32 -6.35 -0.32 21.54
CA TRP A 32 -7.26 0.21 20.53
C TRP A 32 -8.34 -0.82 20.18
N THR A 33 -9.58 -0.35 20.00
CA THR A 33 -10.70 -1.19 19.57
C THR A 33 -11.46 -0.54 18.43
N VAL A 34 -12.06 -1.38 17.59
CA VAL A 34 -13.14 -0.96 16.71
C VAL A 34 -14.42 -1.67 17.09
N GLU A 35 -15.52 -0.94 16.97
CA GLU A 35 -16.84 -1.48 17.31
C GLU A 35 -17.91 -0.99 16.35
N HIS A 36 -18.95 -1.81 16.16
CA HIS A 36 -20.11 -1.44 15.35
C HIS A 36 -21.03 -0.48 16.08
N GLY A 37 -21.35 0.62 15.44
CA GLY A 37 -22.53 1.40 15.72
C GLY A 37 -23.82 0.64 15.36
N PRO A 38 -25.00 1.18 15.64
CA PRO A 38 -26.25 0.56 15.20
C PRO A 38 -26.43 0.76 13.68
N ARG A 39 -26.92 1.87 13.21
CA ARG A 39 -26.94 2.25 11.80
C ARG A 39 -26.04 3.47 11.62
N GLY A 40 -24.81 3.25 11.13
CA GLY A 40 -23.73 4.25 11.16
C GLY A 40 -23.11 4.37 12.54
N GLY A 41 -22.05 5.16 12.64
CA GLY A 41 -21.35 5.40 13.90
C GLY A 41 -20.55 4.22 14.39
N ASP A 42 -19.94 3.43 13.50
CA ASP A 42 -18.86 2.53 13.88
C ASP A 42 -17.70 3.37 14.44
N GLU A 43 -16.99 2.86 15.43
CA GLU A 43 -16.06 3.65 16.22
C GLU A 43 -14.67 3.04 16.27
N LEU A 44 -13.66 3.91 16.26
CA LEU A 44 -12.30 3.62 16.70
C LEU A 44 -12.12 4.23 18.08
N ASN A 45 -11.85 3.41 19.06
CA ASN A 45 -11.71 3.81 20.45
C ASN A 45 -10.32 3.53 21.01
N LEU A 46 -9.73 4.51 21.70
CA LEU A 46 -8.59 4.31 22.59
C LEU A 46 -9.11 3.93 23.97
N ILE A 47 -8.81 2.71 24.40
CA ILE A 47 -9.38 2.16 25.63
C ILE A 47 -8.48 2.48 26.83
N LYS A 48 -9.07 3.17 27.81
CA LYS A 48 -8.44 3.49 29.10
C LYS A 48 -9.23 2.88 30.25
N GLU A 49 -8.51 2.44 31.28
CA GLU A 49 -9.12 1.84 32.46
C GLU A 49 -10.09 2.79 33.14
N GLY A 50 -11.22 2.25 33.59
CA GLY A 50 -12.27 2.97 34.28
C GLY A 50 -13.20 3.82 33.42
N ASN A 51 -12.88 3.99 32.16
CA ASN A 51 -13.63 4.84 31.24
C ASN A 51 -14.96 4.22 30.79
N ASN A 52 -15.92 5.10 30.44
CA ASN A 52 -17.21 4.75 29.88
C ASN A 52 -17.34 5.40 28.49
N TYR A 53 -17.64 4.59 27.46
CA TYR A 53 -17.71 4.97 26.04
C TYR A 53 -19.14 5.23 25.55
N GLY A 54 -20.11 5.34 26.45
CA GLY A 54 -21.42 5.98 26.22
C GLY A 54 -22.56 5.06 25.81
N TRP A 55 -22.32 3.91 25.21
CA TRP A 55 -23.42 3.02 24.82
C TRP A 55 -24.21 2.50 26.06
N PRO A 56 -25.57 2.48 26.04
CA PRO A 56 -26.48 2.85 24.94
C PRO A 56 -27.01 4.29 25.03
N LEU A 57 -26.43 5.16 25.86
CA LEU A 57 -26.95 6.50 26.16
C LEU A 57 -26.54 7.56 25.15
N GLU A 58 -25.34 7.40 24.56
CA GLU A 58 -24.81 8.24 23.49
C GLU A 58 -24.23 7.39 22.36
N THR A 59 -24.43 7.82 21.11
CA THR A 59 -23.90 7.19 19.89
C THR A 59 -24.05 8.14 18.72
N TYR A 60 -23.19 8.03 17.71
CA TYR A 60 -23.33 8.73 16.43
C TYR A 60 -24.29 8.02 15.46
N GLY A 61 -24.67 6.77 15.75
CA GLY A 61 -25.61 6.01 14.92
C GLY A 61 -27.07 6.21 15.30
N THR A 62 -27.95 5.74 14.44
CA THR A 62 -29.41 5.71 14.66
C THR A 62 -29.91 4.28 14.76
N ASP A 63 -31.18 4.08 15.12
CA ASP A 63 -31.81 2.77 14.98
C ASP A 63 -31.86 2.35 13.48
N TYR A 64 -32.02 1.07 13.22
CA TYR A 64 -32.03 0.51 11.86
C TYR A 64 -33.15 1.07 11.00
N ASN A 65 -34.25 1.53 11.58
CA ASN A 65 -35.35 2.25 10.92
C ASN A 65 -35.03 3.74 10.64
N GLY A 66 -33.86 4.24 11.09
CA GLY A 66 -33.41 5.62 10.95
C GLY A 66 -33.90 6.56 12.05
N ALA A 67 -34.70 6.09 13.01
CA ALA A 67 -35.12 6.87 14.15
C ALA A 67 -34.01 6.99 15.22
N PRO A 68 -34.07 7.96 16.12
CA PRO A 68 -33.25 7.95 17.33
C PRO A 68 -33.44 6.67 18.13
N LEU A 69 -32.37 6.16 18.75
CA LEU A 69 -32.48 5.03 19.66
C LEU A 69 -33.31 5.43 20.90
N PRO A 70 -34.23 4.57 21.37
CA PRO A 70 -35.07 4.89 22.52
C PRO A 70 -34.30 5.23 23.81
N SER A 71 -33.07 4.72 23.94
CA SER A 71 -32.17 4.98 25.07
C SER A 71 -31.41 6.31 24.97
N VAL A 72 -31.41 6.94 23.78
CA VAL A 72 -30.68 8.19 23.55
C VAL A 72 -31.63 9.37 23.77
N ALA A 73 -31.30 10.25 24.70
CA ALA A 73 -32.06 11.48 24.91
C ALA A 73 -32.05 12.32 23.63
N SER A 74 -33.17 13.00 23.33
CA SER A 74 -33.31 13.81 22.09
C SER A 74 -32.18 14.82 21.89
N ALA A 75 -31.66 15.40 22.99
CA ALA A 75 -30.55 16.34 22.95
C ALA A 75 -29.19 15.68 22.68
N ALA A 76 -29.09 14.35 22.79
CA ALA A 76 -27.85 13.60 22.61
C ALA A 76 -27.77 12.86 21.27
N VAL A 77 -28.80 12.97 20.40
CA VAL A 77 -28.82 12.36 19.08
C VAL A 77 -27.68 12.91 18.22
N GLY A 78 -26.82 12.02 17.73
CA GLY A 78 -25.63 12.38 16.94
C GLY A 78 -24.57 13.15 17.75
N ARG A 79 -24.61 13.07 19.08
CA ARG A 79 -23.66 13.71 19.99
C ARG A 79 -23.00 12.66 20.89
N HIS A 80 -21.84 13.01 21.42
CA HIS A 80 -21.06 12.18 22.33
C HIS A 80 -20.34 13.10 23.33
N ASP A 81 -21.10 13.75 24.20
CA ASP A 81 -20.62 14.88 25.00
C ASP A 81 -20.34 14.51 26.48
N ASN A 82 -21.04 13.50 27.03
CA ASN A 82 -20.98 13.16 28.45
C ASN A 82 -20.09 11.94 28.74
N PHE A 83 -19.62 11.25 27.72
CA PHE A 83 -18.78 10.07 27.82
C PHE A 83 -17.49 10.23 27.01
N VAL A 84 -16.60 9.25 27.08
CA VAL A 84 -15.36 9.27 26.29
C VAL A 84 -15.71 9.18 24.81
N LYS A 85 -15.29 10.18 24.04
CA LYS A 85 -15.52 10.23 22.59
C LYS A 85 -14.64 9.23 21.88
N PRO A 86 -15.14 8.59 20.81
CA PRO A 86 -14.28 7.83 19.94
C PRO A 86 -13.23 8.73 19.27
N VAL A 87 -12.07 8.19 18.99
CA VAL A 87 -11.00 8.87 18.24
C VAL A 87 -11.45 9.13 16.80
N TRP A 88 -12.25 8.19 16.27
CA TRP A 88 -12.87 8.32 14.96
C TRP A 88 -14.22 7.61 14.91
N SER A 89 -15.12 8.09 14.05
CA SER A 89 -16.38 7.43 13.78
C SER A 89 -16.69 7.41 12.28
N TRP A 90 -17.19 6.27 11.78
CA TRP A 90 -17.57 6.10 10.39
C TRP A 90 -19.06 6.30 10.20
N LEU A 91 -19.42 7.31 9.37
CA LEU A 91 -20.77 7.58 8.91
C LEU A 91 -20.74 7.79 7.38
N PRO A 92 -21.33 6.87 6.60
CA PRO A 92 -22.04 5.65 7.00
C PRO A 92 -21.14 4.58 7.60
N SER A 93 -21.76 3.54 8.21
CA SER A 93 -21.05 2.35 8.73
C SER A 93 -20.28 1.63 7.64
N VAL A 94 -19.07 1.21 7.97
CA VAL A 94 -18.22 0.34 7.14
C VAL A 94 -18.19 -1.10 7.67
N ALA A 95 -18.85 -1.34 8.81
CA ALA A 95 -18.88 -2.61 9.54
C ALA A 95 -17.47 -3.13 9.82
N THR A 96 -16.75 -2.41 10.68
CA THR A 96 -15.37 -2.79 11.11
C THR A 96 -15.36 -4.16 11.77
N SER A 97 -14.35 -5.00 11.50
CA SER A 97 -14.34 -6.40 11.97
C SER A 97 -13.07 -6.81 12.74
N SER A 98 -11.92 -6.25 12.43
CA SER A 98 -10.67 -6.54 13.14
C SER A 98 -9.73 -5.34 13.12
N LEU A 99 -8.69 -5.39 13.96
CA LEU A 99 -7.59 -4.44 13.99
C LEU A 99 -6.26 -5.15 14.04
N ALA A 100 -5.28 -4.66 13.29
CA ALA A 100 -3.90 -5.09 13.39
C ALA A 100 -2.96 -3.87 13.46
N TYR A 101 -2.09 -3.82 14.46
CA TYR A 101 -0.98 -2.88 14.51
C TYR A 101 0.14 -3.39 13.61
N ILE A 102 0.66 -2.53 12.73
CA ILE A 102 1.63 -2.89 11.70
C ILE A 102 3.03 -2.48 12.12
N LYS A 103 3.95 -3.44 12.08
CA LYS A 103 5.35 -3.22 12.42
C LYS A 103 6.28 -3.90 11.41
N GLY A 104 7.17 -3.11 10.80
CA GLY A 104 8.19 -3.61 9.88
C GLY A 104 7.68 -4.11 8.53
N PHE A 105 6.37 -4.07 8.26
CA PHE A 105 5.78 -4.59 7.02
C PHE A 105 6.19 -3.77 5.78
N HIS A 106 6.11 -2.45 5.90
CA HIS A 106 6.55 -1.52 4.86
C HIS A 106 6.93 -0.19 5.54
N PRO A 107 8.01 0.50 5.12
CA PRO A 107 8.44 1.75 5.78
C PRO A 107 7.36 2.81 5.93
N THR A 108 6.45 2.93 4.94
CA THR A 108 5.36 3.92 4.99
C THR A 108 4.14 3.46 5.81
N TRP A 109 4.10 2.20 6.27
CA TRP A 109 3.01 1.63 7.07
C TRP A 109 3.44 1.34 8.51
N ASP A 110 4.74 1.48 8.80
CA ASP A 110 5.28 1.18 10.12
C ASP A 110 4.66 2.08 11.18
N GLY A 111 4.11 1.48 12.22
CA GLY A 111 3.40 2.18 13.28
C GLY A 111 1.93 2.50 12.99
N ASP A 112 1.40 2.19 11.81
CA ASP A 112 -0.02 2.37 11.49
C ASP A 112 -0.88 1.22 12.03
N ILE A 113 -2.18 1.43 12.13
CA ILE A 113 -3.18 0.40 12.43
C ILE A 113 -3.99 0.13 11.17
N LEU A 114 -4.19 -1.14 10.84
CA LEU A 114 -5.15 -1.56 9.80
C LEU A 114 -6.45 -2.00 10.45
N ALA A 115 -7.56 -1.41 10.03
CA ALA A 115 -8.91 -1.85 10.33
C ALA A 115 -9.48 -2.62 9.13
N THR A 116 -10.09 -3.77 9.38
CA THR A 116 -10.81 -4.53 8.35
C THR A 116 -12.28 -4.18 8.33
N THR A 117 -12.95 -4.38 7.19
CA THR A 117 -14.36 -4.06 7.04
C THR A 117 -15.14 -5.19 6.35
N LEU A 118 -16.41 -5.34 6.75
CA LEU A 118 -17.34 -6.28 6.12
C LEU A 118 -18.15 -5.62 5.00
N ASN A 119 -18.74 -4.49 5.30
CA ASN A 119 -19.61 -3.79 4.34
C ASN A 119 -18.83 -2.92 3.34
N GLY A 120 -17.63 -2.50 3.73
CA GLY A 120 -16.77 -1.69 2.88
C GLY A 120 -15.95 -2.49 1.87
N ASN A 121 -15.80 -3.81 2.04
CA ASN A 121 -14.93 -4.68 1.22
C ASN A 121 -13.49 -4.17 1.08
N MET A 122 -12.98 -3.54 2.12
CA MET A 122 -11.68 -2.84 2.11
C MET A 122 -10.95 -3.00 3.44
N LEU A 123 -9.67 -2.71 3.44
CA LEU A 123 -8.91 -2.34 4.62
C LEU A 123 -8.91 -0.82 4.76
N ILE A 124 -8.81 -0.33 5.97
CA ILE A 124 -8.60 1.10 6.26
C ILE A 124 -7.31 1.24 7.03
N ARG A 125 -6.31 1.89 6.43
CA ARG A 125 -5.06 2.21 7.10
C ARG A 125 -5.22 3.50 7.90
N LEU A 126 -4.92 3.43 9.17
CA LEU A 126 -5.10 4.49 10.16
C LEU A 126 -3.74 4.89 10.70
N ARG A 127 -3.32 6.11 10.44
CA ARG A 127 -2.12 6.69 11.05
C ARG A 127 -2.49 7.56 12.22
N LEU A 128 -1.86 7.29 13.34
CA LEU A 128 -2.06 8.01 14.58
C LEU A 128 -0.85 8.91 14.87
N ASP A 129 -1.13 10.12 15.34
CA ASP A 129 -0.17 11.01 15.99
C ASP A 129 -0.60 11.08 17.45
N ASP A 130 0.10 10.34 18.30
CA ASP A 130 -0.27 10.04 19.67
C ASP A 130 -1.68 9.42 19.76
N GLU A 131 -2.65 10.10 20.33
CA GLU A 131 -4.03 9.63 20.49
C GLU A 131 -4.97 10.13 19.37
N ARG A 132 -4.45 10.82 18.37
CA ARG A 132 -5.23 11.47 17.32
C ARG A 132 -5.06 10.77 15.98
N LEU A 133 -6.15 10.49 15.29
CA LEU A 133 -6.12 10.05 13.89
C LEU A 133 -5.75 11.25 13.00
N VAL A 134 -4.65 11.12 12.24
CA VAL A 134 -4.15 12.16 11.33
C VAL A 134 -4.30 11.79 9.86
N PHE A 135 -4.48 10.49 9.57
CA PHE A 135 -4.62 9.98 8.20
C PHE A 135 -5.43 8.70 8.18
N ALA A 136 -6.35 8.59 7.23
CA ALA A 136 -7.12 7.38 6.96
C ALA A 136 -7.14 7.10 5.45
N GLU A 137 -6.60 5.97 5.05
CA GLU A 137 -6.55 5.51 3.65
C GLU A 137 -7.42 4.28 3.46
N ARG A 138 -8.24 4.29 2.40
CA ARG A 138 -9.05 3.15 2.01
C ARG A 138 -8.28 2.32 0.99
N ILE A 139 -8.19 1.01 1.23
CA ILE A 139 -7.50 0.04 0.37
C ILE A 139 -8.52 -0.99 -0.06
N GLU A 140 -8.94 -0.91 -1.31
CA GLU A 140 -9.95 -1.80 -1.88
C GLU A 140 -9.40 -3.23 -1.97
N ILE A 141 -10.09 -4.17 -1.33
CA ILE A 141 -9.77 -5.61 -1.38
C ILE A 141 -10.81 -6.36 -2.22
N GLY A 142 -12.00 -5.77 -2.39
CA GLY A 142 -13.11 -6.40 -3.11
C GLY A 142 -13.73 -7.59 -2.37
N ARG A 143 -13.43 -7.76 -1.10
CA ARG A 143 -13.93 -8.83 -0.22
C ARG A 143 -14.23 -8.26 1.16
N ALA A 144 -15.26 -8.81 1.80
CA ALA A 144 -15.52 -8.59 3.21
C ALA A 144 -14.46 -9.32 4.04
N VAL A 145 -13.65 -8.58 4.79
CA VAL A 145 -12.55 -9.14 5.59
C VAL A 145 -12.97 -9.29 7.03
N ARG A 146 -12.94 -10.51 7.55
CA ARG A 146 -13.35 -10.86 8.92
C ARG A 146 -12.25 -10.60 9.94
N ASP A 147 -11.03 -10.96 9.57
CA ASP A 147 -9.88 -10.87 10.46
C ASP A 147 -8.60 -10.60 9.67
N LEU A 148 -7.62 -10.00 10.34
CA LEU A 148 -6.32 -9.67 9.77
C LEU A 148 -5.24 -9.91 10.82
N VAL A 149 -4.19 -10.58 10.41
CA VAL A 149 -3.02 -10.80 11.26
C VAL A 149 -1.73 -10.51 10.49
N GLN A 150 -0.78 -9.87 11.14
CA GLN A 150 0.58 -9.79 10.64
C GLN A 150 1.32 -11.07 10.99
N VAL A 151 1.61 -11.90 9.98
CA VAL A 151 2.28 -13.20 10.13
C VAL A 151 3.79 -13.01 10.24
N SER A 152 4.35 -12.05 9.51
CA SER A 152 5.77 -11.68 9.54
C SER A 152 5.95 -10.22 9.13
N GLU A 153 7.18 -9.73 9.15
CA GLU A 153 7.51 -8.38 8.65
C GLU A 153 7.11 -8.16 7.18
N HIS A 154 6.92 -9.22 6.40
CA HIS A 154 6.61 -9.12 4.98
C HIS A 154 5.32 -9.84 4.58
N LEU A 155 4.47 -10.20 5.53
CA LEU A 155 3.27 -10.95 5.23
C LEU A 155 2.13 -10.59 6.18
N LEU A 156 1.02 -10.13 5.60
CA LEU A 156 -0.28 -10.08 6.27
C LEU A 156 -1.16 -11.19 5.72
N ALA A 157 -1.98 -11.79 6.58
CA ALA A 157 -3.00 -12.75 6.21
C ALA A 157 -4.38 -12.20 6.61
N ALA A 158 -5.29 -12.11 5.65
CA ALA A 158 -6.64 -11.62 5.82
C ALA A 158 -7.65 -12.76 5.58
N TRP A 159 -8.49 -13.04 6.56
CA TRP A 159 -9.59 -13.99 6.44
C TRP A 159 -10.85 -13.29 5.95
N THR A 160 -11.47 -13.82 4.88
CA THR A 160 -12.67 -13.24 4.28
C THR A 160 -13.93 -14.05 4.62
N ASP A 161 -15.11 -13.47 4.42
CA ASP A 161 -16.39 -14.17 4.57
C ASP A 161 -16.72 -15.10 3.39
N ALA A 162 -15.93 -15.05 2.32
CA ALA A 162 -15.96 -16.02 1.23
C ALA A 162 -15.19 -17.33 1.53
N ASN A 163 -14.72 -17.52 2.78
CA ASN A 163 -13.85 -18.63 3.19
C ASN A 163 -12.50 -18.67 2.46
N GLU A 164 -11.98 -17.53 2.11
CA GLU A 164 -10.67 -17.36 1.48
C GLU A 164 -9.68 -16.73 2.47
N VAL A 165 -8.41 -17.05 2.31
CA VAL A 165 -7.30 -16.32 2.96
C VAL A 165 -6.58 -15.55 1.88
N ILE A 166 -6.55 -14.24 2.02
CA ILE A 166 -5.80 -13.34 1.14
C ILE A 166 -4.46 -13.05 1.81
N PHE A 167 -3.38 -13.24 1.07
CA PHE A 167 -2.04 -12.89 1.52
C PHE A 167 -1.63 -11.56 0.89
N LEU A 168 -1.21 -10.61 1.74
CA LEU A 168 -0.71 -9.31 1.32
C LEU A 168 0.78 -9.26 1.63
N ASN A 169 1.57 -8.97 0.61
CA ASN A 169 3.01 -8.78 0.75
C ASN A 169 3.33 -7.33 0.38
N PRO A 170 4.28 -6.68 1.08
CA PRO A 170 4.78 -5.40 0.62
C PRO A 170 5.48 -5.63 -0.71
N ILE A 171 4.99 -4.97 -1.73
CA ILE A 171 5.69 -4.93 -2.99
C ILE A 171 6.68 -3.78 -2.88
N SER A 172 7.96 -4.08 -2.77
CA SER A 172 8.99 -3.09 -2.96
C SER A 172 9.13 -2.82 -4.47
N GLY A 173 8.64 -1.68 -4.91
CA GLY A 173 8.66 -1.30 -6.30
C GLY A 173 7.43 -1.78 -7.11
N GLY A 174 7.17 -1.12 -8.23
CA GLY A 174 6.17 -1.53 -9.20
C GLY A 174 6.57 -2.83 -9.94
N PHE A 175 5.69 -3.30 -10.83
CA PHE A 175 5.95 -4.51 -11.63
C PHE A 175 7.33 -4.47 -12.30
N GLY A 176 7.73 -3.33 -12.85
CA GLY A 176 9.01 -3.18 -13.55
C GLY A 176 10.22 -3.39 -12.63
N GLU A 177 10.21 -2.84 -11.41
CA GLU A 177 11.31 -3.04 -10.46
C GLU A 177 11.41 -4.50 -10.01
N GLN A 178 10.29 -5.15 -9.77
CA GLN A 178 10.26 -6.57 -9.42
C GLN A 178 10.74 -7.44 -10.57
N PHE A 179 10.31 -7.12 -11.79
CA PHE A 179 10.77 -7.81 -13.00
C PHE A 179 12.29 -7.70 -13.12
N VAL A 180 12.84 -6.48 -13.03
CA VAL A 180 14.29 -6.24 -13.13
C VAL A 180 15.04 -6.97 -12.02
N ALA A 181 14.57 -6.92 -10.77
CA ALA A 181 15.20 -7.63 -9.66
C ALA A 181 15.25 -9.15 -9.91
N ARG A 182 14.10 -9.75 -10.30
CA ARG A 182 14.02 -11.19 -10.63
C ARG A 182 14.86 -11.56 -11.86
N TYR A 183 14.90 -10.69 -12.89
CA TYR A 183 15.72 -10.91 -14.06
C TYR A 183 17.18 -11.04 -13.68
N ILE A 184 17.71 -10.06 -12.92
CA ILE A 184 19.11 -10.07 -12.45
C ILE A 184 19.39 -11.28 -11.54
N GLU A 185 18.48 -11.61 -10.63
CA GLU A 185 18.65 -12.74 -9.71
C GLU A 185 18.74 -14.08 -10.45
N ASN A 186 17.90 -14.27 -11.47
CA ASN A 186 17.80 -15.52 -12.25
C ASN A 186 18.83 -15.63 -13.38
N MET A 187 19.64 -14.59 -13.64
CA MET A 187 20.72 -14.67 -14.64
C MET A 187 21.70 -15.80 -14.26
N THR A 188 22.11 -16.56 -15.26
CA THR A 188 23.17 -17.58 -15.11
C THR A 188 24.58 -16.98 -15.03
N ALA A 189 24.69 -15.66 -15.17
CA ALA A 189 25.93 -14.90 -15.13
C ALA A 189 26.62 -14.93 -13.74
N ASP A 190 27.90 -14.59 -13.74
CA ASP A 190 28.66 -14.47 -12.49
C ASP A 190 28.18 -13.28 -11.63
N THR A 191 28.63 -13.24 -10.38
CA THR A 191 28.26 -12.18 -9.42
C THR A 191 28.73 -10.80 -9.89
N ALA A 192 29.84 -10.71 -10.61
CA ALA A 192 30.40 -9.44 -11.07
C ALA A 192 29.49 -8.78 -12.12
N LEU A 193 28.96 -9.53 -13.08
CA LEU A 193 28.02 -9.01 -14.07
C LEU A 193 26.67 -8.63 -13.41
N LYS A 194 26.18 -9.43 -12.45
CA LYS A 194 24.97 -9.08 -11.68
C LYS A 194 25.13 -7.75 -10.93
N ASP A 195 26.28 -7.51 -10.32
CA ASP A 195 26.57 -6.26 -9.62
C ASP A 195 26.72 -5.07 -10.57
N LYS A 196 27.31 -5.27 -11.75
CA LYS A 196 27.32 -4.24 -12.82
C LYS A 196 25.91 -3.90 -13.29
N MET A 197 25.06 -4.91 -13.52
CA MET A 197 23.66 -4.72 -13.89
C MET A 197 22.88 -3.89 -12.83
N LYS A 198 23.02 -4.23 -11.54
CA LYS A 198 22.38 -3.47 -10.45
C LYS A 198 22.81 -2.01 -10.45
N LYS A 199 24.11 -1.74 -10.63
CA LYS A 199 24.66 -0.37 -10.68
C LYS A 199 24.15 0.40 -11.90
N ALA A 200 24.13 -0.23 -13.08
CA ALA A 200 23.64 0.38 -14.31
C ALA A 200 22.15 0.73 -14.21
N ILE A 201 21.31 -0.17 -13.69
CA ILE A 201 19.89 0.10 -13.48
C ILE A 201 19.65 1.19 -12.43
N ALA A 202 20.43 1.22 -11.35
CA ALA A 202 20.35 2.30 -10.36
C ALA A 202 20.65 3.66 -11.00
N PHE A 203 21.69 3.75 -11.84
CA PHE A 203 22.02 4.97 -12.60
C PHE A 203 20.90 5.36 -13.59
N CYS A 204 20.36 4.42 -14.34
CA CYS A 204 19.24 4.68 -15.24
C CYS A 204 18.01 5.21 -14.49
N SER A 205 17.80 4.72 -13.26
CA SER A 205 16.64 5.06 -12.43
C SER A 205 16.66 6.50 -11.90
N ASP A 206 17.77 7.22 -11.98
CA ASP A 206 17.82 8.64 -11.66
C ASP A 206 16.96 9.46 -12.62
N CYS A 207 16.84 9.02 -13.89
CA CYS A 207 16.08 9.71 -14.93
C CYS A 207 14.88 8.96 -15.45
N HIS A 208 14.87 7.63 -15.37
CA HIS A 208 13.84 6.75 -15.95
C HIS A 208 13.12 5.95 -14.89
N SER A 209 11.87 5.59 -15.14
CA SER A 209 11.19 4.52 -14.41
C SER A 209 11.21 3.23 -15.25
N VAL A 210 11.22 2.09 -14.60
CA VAL A 210 11.00 0.78 -15.21
C VAL A 210 9.52 0.36 -15.19
N ASN A 211 8.65 1.17 -14.57
CA ASN A 211 7.21 0.96 -14.49
C ASN A 211 6.47 1.67 -15.64
N ARG A 212 5.45 1.02 -16.23
CA ARG A 212 4.71 1.57 -17.40
C ARG A 212 4.01 2.89 -17.13
N ASN A 213 3.42 3.04 -15.97
CA ASN A 213 2.57 4.18 -15.63
C ASN A 213 3.32 5.31 -14.90
N GLU A 214 4.64 5.19 -14.81
CA GLU A 214 5.50 6.18 -14.14
C GLU A 214 6.46 6.79 -15.16
N GLN A 215 6.42 8.13 -15.27
CA GLN A 215 7.36 8.89 -16.08
C GLN A 215 8.19 9.77 -15.15
N ARG A 216 9.49 9.91 -15.46
CA ARG A 216 10.43 10.77 -14.75
C ARG A 216 10.99 11.84 -15.72
N ILE A 217 12.23 12.21 -15.55
CA ILE A 217 12.93 13.13 -16.48
C ILE A 217 13.00 12.52 -17.91
N GLY A 218 13.18 11.20 -17.98
CA GLY A 218 13.15 10.40 -19.21
C GLY A 218 11.88 9.55 -19.32
N PRO A 219 11.64 8.94 -20.49
CA PRO A 219 10.53 8.02 -20.72
C PRO A 219 10.67 6.75 -19.87
N SER A 220 9.55 6.07 -19.61
CA SER A 220 9.59 4.76 -18.96
C SER A 220 10.35 3.74 -19.82
N LEU A 221 11.27 3.01 -19.18
CA LEU A 221 12.03 1.92 -19.81
C LEU A 221 11.19 0.67 -20.09
N ALA A 222 9.98 0.57 -19.49
CA ALA A 222 9.05 -0.50 -19.82
C ALA A 222 8.55 -0.48 -21.28
N PHE A 223 8.84 0.59 -22.02
CA PHE A 223 8.54 0.73 -23.45
C PHE A 223 9.83 0.89 -24.29
N ALA A 224 10.99 0.62 -23.72
CA ALA A 224 12.27 0.90 -24.38
C ALA A 224 12.61 -0.05 -25.51
N ALA A 225 11.90 -1.15 -25.71
CA ALA A 225 12.18 -2.10 -26.77
C ALA A 225 10.92 -2.50 -27.57
N GLY A 226 11.11 -2.84 -28.83
CA GLY A 226 10.07 -3.38 -29.70
C GLY A 226 9.06 -2.38 -30.25
N GLY A 227 9.08 -1.14 -29.80
CA GLY A 227 8.19 -0.07 -30.25
C GLY A 227 8.90 1.03 -31.04
N PRO A 228 8.13 1.98 -31.63
CA PRO A 228 8.69 3.06 -32.42
C PRO A 228 9.55 4.01 -31.59
N ILE A 229 10.64 4.49 -32.16
CA ILE A 229 11.57 5.41 -31.51
C ILE A 229 10.88 6.77 -31.29
N GLY A 230 11.03 7.35 -30.11
CA GLY A 230 10.50 8.68 -29.78
C GLY A 230 8.98 8.80 -29.81
N ASN A 231 8.25 7.69 -29.81
CA ASN A 231 6.80 7.66 -29.99
C ASN A 231 6.08 6.88 -28.87
N THR A 232 6.33 7.26 -27.62
CA THR A 232 5.51 6.87 -26.47
C THR A 232 4.68 8.07 -26.00
N ASN A 233 3.92 7.90 -24.90
CA ASN A 233 3.19 9.01 -24.29
C ASN A 233 4.10 10.05 -23.57
N PHE A 234 5.42 9.90 -23.61
CA PHE A 234 6.38 10.85 -23.04
C PHE A 234 6.50 12.09 -23.93
N GLN A 235 6.20 13.27 -23.37
CA GLN A 235 6.11 14.51 -24.14
C GLN A 235 7.46 15.20 -24.37
N ALA A 236 8.46 14.91 -23.53
CA ALA A 236 9.73 15.66 -23.49
C ALA A 236 10.87 15.00 -24.29
N TYR A 237 10.57 14.15 -25.29
CA TYR A 237 11.60 13.64 -26.19
C TYR A 237 12.37 14.79 -26.87
N SER A 238 13.69 14.61 -27.04
CA SER A 238 14.51 15.50 -27.86
C SER A 238 14.00 15.58 -29.31
N GLY A 239 14.33 16.68 -29.98
CA GLY A 239 14.02 16.83 -31.41
C GLY A 239 14.61 15.69 -32.27
N ALA A 240 15.81 15.22 -31.92
CA ALA A 240 16.49 14.12 -32.57
C ALA A 240 15.68 12.81 -32.49
N LEU A 241 15.19 12.43 -31.31
CA LEU A 241 14.39 11.23 -31.12
C LEU A 241 12.97 11.37 -31.71
N LYS A 242 12.37 12.56 -31.68
CA LYS A 242 11.06 12.82 -32.33
C LYS A 242 11.13 12.69 -33.87
N ALA A 243 12.28 13.03 -34.45
CA ALA A 243 12.53 12.91 -35.87
C ALA A 243 13.04 11.54 -36.30
N ALA A 244 13.44 10.70 -35.37
CA ALA A 244 13.92 9.35 -35.65
C ALA A 244 12.81 8.44 -36.18
N SER A 245 13.17 7.46 -36.96
CA SER A 245 12.24 6.49 -37.59
C SER A 245 12.67 5.05 -37.31
N GLY A 246 11.70 4.14 -37.33
CA GLY A 246 11.89 2.72 -37.07
C GLY A 246 11.69 2.37 -35.59
N ASP A 247 11.96 1.12 -35.24
CA ASP A 247 11.69 0.57 -33.94
C ASP A 247 12.97 0.41 -33.11
N TRP A 248 12.84 0.38 -31.80
CA TRP A 248 13.88 0.01 -30.86
C TRP A 248 14.15 -1.50 -30.95
N THR A 249 15.04 -1.90 -31.86
CA THR A 249 15.56 -3.28 -31.89
C THR A 249 16.64 -3.46 -30.84
N HIS A 250 16.98 -4.70 -30.52
CA HIS A 250 18.07 -5.03 -29.60
C HIS A 250 19.37 -4.32 -30.00
N ASP A 251 19.82 -4.46 -31.25
CA ASP A 251 21.08 -3.87 -31.72
C ASP A 251 21.07 -2.33 -31.66
N ARG A 252 19.92 -1.72 -31.91
CA ARG A 252 19.78 -0.26 -31.75
C ARG A 252 19.84 0.18 -30.30
N LEU A 253 19.29 -0.61 -29.38
CA LEU A 253 19.42 -0.34 -27.93
C LEU A 253 20.88 -0.45 -27.50
N VAL A 254 21.58 -1.53 -27.89
CA VAL A 254 23.01 -1.68 -27.59
C VAL A 254 23.80 -0.48 -28.11
N SER A 255 23.62 -0.11 -29.39
CA SER A 255 24.35 1.01 -29.99
C SER A 255 24.02 2.34 -29.33
N TYR A 256 22.74 2.58 -28.98
CA TYR A 256 22.31 3.82 -28.31
C TYR A 256 22.78 3.93 -26.87
N LEU A 257 22.83 2.80 -26.14
CA LEU A 257 23.36 2.75 -24.77
C LEU A 257 24.89 2.90 -24.73
N ASP A 258 25.58 2.50 -25.80
CA ASP A 258 27.03 2.67 -25.96
C ASP A 258 27.38 4.16 -26.21
N ASN A 259 26.71 4.80 -27.15
CA ASN A 259 26.95 6.22 -27.47
C ASN A 259 25.69 6.90 -28.02
N PRO A 260 24.83 7.48 -27.16
CA PRO A 260 23.59 8.11 -27.57
C PRO A 260 23.76 9.25 -28.59
N GLU A 261 24.77 10.11 -28.41
CA GLU A 261 25.02 11.26 -29.28
C GLU A 261 25.54 10.87 -30.66
N ALA A 262 26.30 9.78 -30.76
CA ALA A 262 26.78 9.27 -32.04
C ALA A 262 25.64 8.70 -32.89
N ILE A 263 24.62 8.11 -32.24
CA ILE A 263 23.49 7.48 -32.95
C ILE A 263 22.44 8.52 -33.36
N TRP A 264 22.08 9.44 -32.43
CA TRP A 264 21.16 10.56 -32.70
C TRP A 264 21.72 11.87 -32.14
N PRO A 265 22.50 12.59 -32.98
CA PRO A 265 23.04 13.89 -32.61
C PRO A 265 21.93 14.86 -32.15
N GLY A 266 22.12 15.48 -31.00
CA GLY A 266 21.13 16.34 -30.35
C GLY A 266 20.12 15.58 -29.46
N THR A 267 20.39 14.33 -29.12
CA THR A 267 19.67 13.63 -28.04
C THR A 267 19.93 14.32 -26.69
N THR A 268 18.93 14.30 -25.79
CA THR A 268 19.07 14.82 -24.43
C THR A 268 19.46 13.76 -23.42
N MET A 269 19.52 12.50 -23.83
CA MET A 269 20.02 11.43 -22.98
C MET A 269 21.55 11.55 -22.88
N PRO A 270 22.11 11.71 -21.67
CA PRO A 270 23.55 11.71 -21.49
C PRO A 270 24.14 10.34 -21.80
N ASP A 271 25.43 10.33 -22.16
CA ASP A 271 26.19 9.08 -22.28
C ASP A 271 26.23 8.35 -20.91
N PRO A 272 25.73 7.11 -20.84
CA PRO A 272 25.75 6.36 -19.58
C PRO A 272 27.16 5.83 -19.20
N GLY A 273 28.16 5.98 -20.08
CA GLY A 273 29.55 5.58 -19.80
C GLY A 273 29.75 4.08 -19.64
N ILE A 274 28.97 3.26 -20.36
CA ILE A 274 29.06 1.81 -20.29
C ILE A 274 29.99 1.31 -21.39
N GLU A 275 31.22 0.96 -21.02
CA GLU A 275 32.24 0.46 -21.95
C GLU A 275 32.24 -1.08 -22.09
N ASP A 276 31.51 -1.80 -21.25
CA ASP A 276 31.47 -3.25 -21.21
C ASP A 276 30.43 -3.80 -22.20
N PRO A 277 30.86 -4.46 -23.31
CA PRO A 277 29.92 -4.96 -24.33
C PRO A 277 28.96 -6.02 -23.78
N GLU A 278 29.40 -6.86 -22.84
CA GLU A 278 28.54 -7.88 -22.21
C GLU A 278 27.46 -7.24 -21.37
N LEU A 279 27.78 -6.14 -20.66
CA LEU A 279 26.79 -5.38 -19.89
C LEU A 279 25.78 -4.68 -20.81
N LEU A 280 26.24 -4.07 -21.92
CA LEU A 280 25.36 -3.44 -22.91
C LEU A 280 24.36 -4.41 -23.51
N ASP A 281 24.84 -5.58 -23.93
CA ASP A 281 24.03 -6.65 -24.49
C ASP A 281 22.99 -7.16 -23.48
N THR A 282 23.44 -7.43 -22.26
CA THR A 282 22.57 -7.89 -21.16
C THR A 282 21.50 -6.85 -20.78
N LEU A 283 21.83 -5.56 -20.79
CA LEU A 283 20.86 -4.48 -20.53
C LEU A 283 19.81 -4.43 -21.66
N ALA A 284 20.21 -4.53 -22.91
CA ALA A 284 19.29 -4.54 -24.04
C ALA A 284 18.36 -5.77 -24.02
N ASP A 285 18.88 -6.93 -23.63
CA ASP A 285 18.10 -8.16 -23.42
C ASP A 285 17.06 -7.98 -22.31
N MET A 286 17.48 -7.45 -21.16
CA MET A 286 16.60 -7.20 -20.03
C MET A 286 15.48 -6.21 -20.40
N LEU A 287 15.81 -5.09 -21.07
CA LEU A 287 14.82 -4.09 -21.52
C LEU A 287 13.85 -4.69 -22.55
N SER A 288 14.36 -5.56 -23.44
CA SER A 288 13.54 -6.28 -24.40
C SER A 288 12.59 -7.26 -23.72
N ALA A 289 13.05 -7.96 -22.70
CA ALA A 289 12.22 -8.85 -21.90
C ALA A 289 11.17 -8.09 -21.07
N LEU A 290 11.56 -6.97 -20.44
CA LEU A 290 10.66 -6.10 -19.68
C LEU A 290 9.53 -5.54 -20.56
N SER A 291 9.85 -5.08 -21.77
CA SER A 291 8.86 -4.53 -22.70
C SER A 291 7.84 -5.56 -23.20
N LYS A 292 8.22 -6.84 -23.24
CA LYS A 292 7.38 -7.98 -23.65
C LYS A 292 6.62 -8.60 -22.47
N ALA A 293 7.03 -8.31 -21.25
CA ALA A 293 6.39 -8.89 -20.07
C ALA A 293 4.91 -8.47 -20.02
N ASP A 294 4.05 -9.42 -19.65
CA ASP A 294 2.64 -9.15 -19.47
C ASP A 294 2.47 -8.32 -18.17
N HIS A 295 1.92 -7.13 -18.31
CA HIS A 295 1.65 -6.20 -17.24
C HIS A 295 0.15 -6.22 -16.88
N SER A 296 -0.56 -7.28 -17.18
CA SER A 296 -1.93 -7.52 -16.78
C SER A 296 -1.95 -7.91 -15.29
N ASP A 297 -1.94 -6.91 -14.41
CA ASP A 297 -2.34 -7.01 -13.01
C ASP A 297 -3.43 -5.99 -12.71
#